data_1539d3afaceda6e08df0cb2d1567443d
#
_entry.id   1539d3afaceda6e08df0cb2d1567443d
#
_cell.length_a   1.000
_cell.length_b   1.000
_cell.length_c   1.000
_cell.angle_alpha   90.00
_cell.angle_beta   90.00
_cell.angle_gamma   90.00
#
_symmetry.space_group_name_H-M   'P 1'
#
loop_
_entity.id
_entity.type
_entity.pdbx_description
1 polymer ?
#
loop_
_entity_poly.entity_id
_entity_poly.type
_entity_poly.pdbx_seq_one_letter_code
_entity_poly.pdbx_strand_id
1 'polypeptide(L)'
;KTTTTERVLFYTGVSHKIGEVHDGAATMDWMEQEQERGITITSAATTCTWNFPQDQGKPTPDSKPYHFNIIDTPGHVDFTVEVNRSLRVLDGLVFLFSAVDGVEPQSETNWRLADNYRVPRIGFVNKMDRQGANFLNVSIQVREMLKSNAVPIVLNIGEEEDFKGIVDLVTNKAIVWHEENFGSTFDEVPIPEDMIADVEKYRAELIEAVAE
;
A
#
# COMPACT_ATOMS: atom_id res chain seq x y z
N LYS A 1 -2.17 -8.56 2.06
CA LYS A 1 -1.47 -7.81 3.10
C LYS A 1 -0.05 -8.33 3.25
N THR A 2 0.13 -9.58 3.66
CA THR A 2 1.43 -10.20 3.90
C THR A 2 2.37 -10.06 2.71
N THR A 3 1.89 -10.25 1.47
CA THR A 3 2.69 -10.00 0.25
C THR A 3 3.25 -8.57 0.20
N THR A 4 2.44 -7.56 0.61
CA THR A 4 2.92 -6.16 0.65
C THR A 4 4.01 -5.99 1.71
N THR A 5 3.83 -6.57 2.89
CA THR A 5 4.84 -6.56 3.96
C THR A 5 6.12 -7.25 3.51
N GLU A 6 6.02 -8.43 2.90
CA GLU A 6 7.18 -9.16 2.34
C GLU A 6 7.94 -8.33 1.29
N ARG A 7 7.23 -7.60 0.42
CA ARG A 7 7.86 -6.68 -0.53
C ARG A 7 8.59 -5.52 0.16
N VAL A 8 8.00 -4.93 1.20
CA VAL A 8 8.69 -3.90 1.98
C VAL A 8 9.97 -4.45 2.62
N LEU A 9 9.92 -5.66 3.20
CA LEU A 9 11.11 -6.30 3.79
C LEU A 9 12.17 -6.61 2.74
N PHE A 10 11.78 -7.00 1.55
CA PHE A 10 12.70 -7.25 0.44
C PHE A 10 13.39 -5.95 -0.01
N TYR A 11 12.63 -4.89 -0.32
CA TYR A 11 13.20 -3.62 -0.79
C TYR A 11 14.03 -2.89 0.28
N THR A 12 13.74 -3.10 1.56
CA THR A 12 14.55 -2.54 2.67
C THR A 12 15.75 -3.40 3.03
N GLY A 13 15.95 -4.54 2.34
CA GLY A 13 17.10 -5.44 2.55
C GLY A 13 17.04 -6.29 3.82
N VAL A 14 15.89 -6.34 4.49
CA VAL A 14 15.66 -7.19 5.67
C VAL A 14 15.52 -8.65 5.24
N SER A 15 14.84 -8.91 4.11
CA SER A 15 14.73 -10.22 3.49
C SER A 15 15.51 -10.27 2.18
N HIS A 16 16.19 -11.38 1.91
CA HIS A 16 16.91 -11.62 0.65
C HIS A 16 16.05 -12.35 -0.40
N LYS A 17 14.87 -12.80 -0.01
CA LYS A 17 13.91 -13.49 -0.89
C LYS A 17 12.56 -12.81 -0.77
N ILE A 18 11.85 -12.75 -1.88
CA ILE A 18 10.44 -12.38 -1.88
C ILE A 18 9.68 -13.63 -1.47
N GLY A 19 9.15 -13.62 -0.23
CA GLY A 19 8.27 -14.68 0.25
C GLY A 19 6.90 -14.56 -0.39
N GLU A 20 6.39 -15.62 -1.00
CA GLU A 20 5.01 -15.70 -1.46
C GLU A 20 4.17 -16.50 -0.49
N VAL A 21 3.00 -15.93 -0.11
CA VAL A 21 2.09 -16.55 0.86
C VAL A 21 1.60 -17.90 0.36
N HIS A 22 1.36 -18.02 -0.96
CA HIS A 22 0.87 -19.26 -1.57
C HIS A 22 1.90 -20.40 -1.58
N ASP A 23 3.19 -20.08 -1.51
CA ASP A 23 4.27 -21.05 -1.46
C ASP A 23 4.69 -21.41 -0.03
N GLY A 24 4.03 -20.84 0.99
CA GLY A 24 4.39 -21.03 2.39
C GLY A 24 5.76 -20.46 2.76
N ALA A 25 6.28 -19.54 1.93
CA ALA A 25 7.62 -18.98 2.06
C ALA A 25 7.64 -17.57 2.70
N ALA A 26 6.48 -17.06 3.14
CA ALA A 26 6.38 -15.74 3.75
C ALA A 26 7.03 -15.71 5.14
N THR A 27 7.93 -14.76 5.34
CA THR A 27 8.68 -14.60 6.61
C THR A 27 7.74 -14.18 7.77
N MET A 28 6.66 -13.46 7.44
CA MET A 28 5.71 -12.96 8.42
C MET A 28 4.69 -14.01 8.88
N ASP A 29 4.42 -15.03 8.07
CA ASP A 29 3.55 -16.16 8.41
C ASP A 29 4.42 -17.29 9.02
N TRP A 30 4.80 -17.13 10.27
CA TRP A 30 5.74 -18.02 10.96
C TRP A 30 5.11 -19.30 11.53
N MET A 31 3.78 -19.32 11.67
CA MET A 31 3.05 -20.50 12.14
C MET A 31 2.80 -21.47 10.99
N GLU A 32 3.01 -22.77 11.22
CA GLU A 32 2.72 -23.83 10.25
C GLU A 32 1.27 -23.76 9.71
N GLN A 33 0.32 -23.44 10.58
CA GLN A 33 -1.10 -23.29 10.22
C GLN A 33 -1.37 -22.07 9.33
N GLU A 34 -0.60 -20.99 9.44
CA GLU A 34 -0.67 -19.82 8.56
C GLU A 34 -0.14 -20.18 7.17
N GLN A 35 0.97 -20.89 7.12
CA GLN A 35 1.60 -21.35 5.88
C GLN A 35 0.70 -22.35 5.13
N GLU A 36 0.13 -23.33 5.83
CA GLU A 36 -0.78 -24.31 5.24
C GLU A 36 -2.07 -23.69 4.68
N ARG A 37 -2.62 -22.68 5.36
CA ARG A 37 -3.88 -22.03 4.99
C ARG A 37 -3.70 -20.83 4.07
N GLY A 38 -2.48 -20.31 3.96
CA GLY A 38 -2.18 -19.08 3.21
C GLY A 38 -2.89 -17.84 3.78
N ILE A 39 -3.11 -17.79 5.09
CA ILE A 39 -3.73 -16.66 5.80
C ILE A 39 -2.97 -16.32 7.07
N THR A 40 -2.84 -15.04 7.38
CA THR A 40 -2.29 -14.57 8.65
C THR A 40 -3.32 -14.77 9.77
N ILE A 41 -2.93 -15.43 10.83
CA ILE A 41 -3.77 -15.71 12.02
C ILE A 41 -3.35 -14.79 13.17
N THR A 42 -2.06 -14.64 13.39
CA THR A 42 -1.49 -13.86 14.49
C THR A 42 -0.80 -12.60 13.95
N SER A 43 -0.87 -11.48 14.67
CA SER A 43 -0.13 -10.29 14.30
C SER A 43 1.37 -10.54 14.41
N ALA A 44 2.11 -10.27 13.35
CA ALA A 44 3.56 -10.37 13.31
C ALA A 44 4.18 -8.96 13.26
N ALA A 45 5.22 -8.74 14.05
CA ALA A 45 5.93 -7.47 14.09
C ALA A 45 7.35 -7.62 13.55
N THR A 46 7.76 -6.68 12.72
CA THR A 46 9.12 -6.61 12.18
C THR A 46 9.59 -5.17 12.09
N THR A 47 10.90 -4.98 12.04
CA THR A 47 11.51 -3.65 11.91
C THR A 47 12.32 -3.58 10.63
N CYS A 48 12.16 -2.49 9.90
CA CYS A 48 13.01 -2.16 8.75
C CYS A 48 13.49 -0.71 8.81
N THR A 49 14.50 -0.40 8.00
CA THR A 49 15.05 0.95 7.91
C THR A 49 15.03 1.41 6.46
N TRP A 50 14.60 2.64 6.24
CA TRP A 50 14.60 3.26 4.93
C TRP A 50 15.30 4.62 4.97
N ASN A 51 16.23 4.83 4.04
CA ASN A 51 16.91 6.11 3.91
C ASN A 51 16.13 7.02 2.95
N PHE A 52 15.83 8.25 3.37
CA PHE A 52 15.12 9.22 2.55
C PHE A 52 15.72 10.64 2.76
N PRO A 53 15.78 11.50 1.73
CA PRO A 53 15.36 11.28 0.34
C PRO A 53 16.27 10.32 -0.43
N GLN A 54 15.76 9.82 -1.56
CA GLN A 54 16.50 8.97 -2.48
C GLN A 54 16.44 9.54 -3.90
N ASP A 55 17.47 9.27 -4.68
CA ASP A 55 17.52 9.52 -6.11
C ASP A 55 17.71 8.17 -6.83
N GLN A 56 16.78 7.82 -7.71
CA GLN A 56 16.75 6.53 -8.42
C GLN A 56 17.00 5.31 -7.50
N GLY A 57 16.34 5.29 -6.34
CA GLY A 57 16.46 4.21 -5.36
C GLY A 57 17.77 4.20 -4.55
N LYS A 58 18.63 5.22 -4.69
CA LYS A 58 19.88 5.35 -3.91
C LYS A 58 19.80 6.52 -2.94
N PRO A 59 20.29 6.34 -1.70
CA PRO A 59 20.35 7.43 -0.74
C PRO A 59 21.15 8.62 -1.30
N THR A 60 20.62 9.84 -1.15
CA THR A 60 21.32 11.08 -1.46
C THR A 60 22.24 11.47 -0.28
N PRO A 61 23.17 12.42 -0.44
CA PRO A 61 24.04 12.90 0.65
C PRO A 61 23.28 13.42 1.87
N ASP A 62 22.07 13.92 1.66
CA ASP A 62 21.19 14.46 2.72
C ASP A 62 20.23 13.43 3.31
N SER A 63 20.32 12.16 2.87
CA SER A 63 19.47 11.08 3.34
C SER A 63 19.63 10.81 4.83
N LYS A 64 18.51 10.62 5.48
CA LYS A 64 18.43 10.20 6.89
C LYS A 64 17.78 8.82 6.98
N PRO A 65 18.24 7.97 7.91
CA PRO A 65 17.58 6.69 8.17
C PRO A 65 16.28 6.92 8.94
N TYR A 66 15.21 6.30 8.46
CA TYR A 66 13.93 6.20 9.14
C TYR A 66 13.69 4.74 9.53
N HIS A 67 13.34 4.51 10.79
CA HIS A 67 13.05 3.19 11.33
C HIS A 67 11.54 2.97 11.36
N PHE A 68 11.09 1.87 10.76
CA PHE A 68 9.69 1.47 10.71
C PHE A 68 9.49 0.18 11.47
N ASN A 69 8.60 0.19 12.44
CA ASN A 69 8.08 -1.01 13.08
C ASN A 69 6.76 -1.37 12.40
N ILE A 70 6.76 -2.45 11.63
CA ILE A 70 5.61 -2.89 10.86
C ILE A 70 4.92 -3.99 11.65
N ILE A 71 3.60 -3.83 11.84
CA ILE A 71 2.74 -4.86 12.44
C ILE A 71 1.81 -5.35 11.33
N ASP A 72 2.04 -6.56 10.82
CA ASP A 72 1.11 -7.21 9.90
C ASP A 72 -0.01 -7.86 10.70
N THR A 73 -1.25 -7.48 10.40
CA THR A 73 -2.44 -7.90 11.15
C THR A 73 -3.30 -8.85 10.33
N PRO A 74 -3.99 -9.81 10.96
CA PRO A 74 -4.95 -10.66 10.28
C PRO A 74 -6.03 -9.85 9.54
N GLY A 75 -6.56 -10.42 8.46
CA GLY A 75 -7.59 -9.77 7.64
C GLY A 75 -9.01 -10.23 7.91
N HIS A 76 -9.18 -11.38 8.55
CA HIS A 76 -10.49 -12.00 8.79
C HIS A 76 -11.20 -11.39 9.99
N VAL A 77 -12.54 -11.35 9.91
CA VAL A 77 -13.40 -10.83 11.00
C VAL A 77 -13.22 -11.58 12.33
N ASP A 78 -12.87 -12.85 12.27
CA ASP A 78 -12.63 -13.69 13.45
C ASP A 78 -11.45 -13.19 14.30
N PHE A 79 -10.55 -12.42 13.72
CA PHE A 79 -9.34 -11.89 14.35
C PHE A 79 -9.42 -10.39 14.68
N THR A 80 -10.61 -9.83 14.80
CA THR A 80 -10.84 -8.41 15.12
C THR A 80 -10.15 -7.99 16.42
N VAL A 81 -10.01 -8.91 17.39
CA VAL A 81 -9.32 -8.64 18.66
C VAL A 81 -7.85 -8.32 18.45
N GLU A 82 -7.17 -9.02 17.54
CA GLU A 82 -5.76 -8.76 17.20
C GLU A 82 -5.59 -7.41 16.52
N VAL A 83 -6.50 -7.05 15.60
CA VAL A 83 -6.54 -5.72 14.97
C VAL A 83 -6.73 -4.63 16.02
N ASN A 84 -7.68 -4.82 16.94
CA ASN A 84 -7.98 -3.86 18.00
C ASN A 84 -6.81 -3.65 18.98
N ARG A 85 -6.06 -4.72 19.29
CA ARG A 85 -4.83 -4.62 20.12
C ARG A 85 -3.75 -3.83 19.40
N SER A 86 -3.54 -4.10 18.12
CA SER A 86 -2.53 -3.43 17.30
C SER A 86 -2.82 -1.94 17.18
N LEU A 87 -4.08 -1.54 16.96
CA LEU A 87 -4.48 -0.13 16.80
C LEU A 87 -4.11 0.77 17.99
N ARG A 88 -3.93 0.20 19.19
CA ARG A 88 -3.55 0.96 20.39
C ARG A 88 -2.12 1.51 20.38
N VAL A 89 -1.26 0.94 19.57
CA VAL A 89 0.18 1.25 19.54
C VAL A 89 0.65 1.79 18.20
N LEU A 90 -0.26 1.97 17.23
CA LEU A 90 0.08 2.45 15.89
C LEU A 90 0.18 3.97 15.85
N ASP A 91 1.23 4.47 15.21
CA ASP A 91 1.37 5.87 14.81
C ASP A 91 0.65 6.17 13.48
N GLY A 92 0.49 5.15 12.65
CA GLY A 92 -0.18 5.22 11.36
C GLY A 92 -0.59 3.85 10.84
N LEU A 93 -1.47 3.83 9.86
CA LEU A 93 -2.04 2.61 9.28
C LEU A 93 -1.96 2.66 7.76
N VAL A 94 -1.43 1.60 7.15
CA VAL A 94 -1.59 1.35 5.72
C VAL A 94 -2.80 0.42 5.55
N PHE A 95 -3.88 0.97 5.01
CA PHE A 95 -5.13 0.24 4.80
C PHE A 95 -5.18 -0.32 3.39
N LEU A 96 -5.13 -1.64 3.25
CA LEU A 96 -5.11 -2.30 1.95
C LEU A 96 -6.52 -2.59 1.44
N PHE A 97 -6.78 -2.15 0.20
CA PHE A 97 -7.96 -2.48 -0.57
C PHE A 97 -7.59 -3.35 -1.77
N SER A 98 -8.50 -4.19 -2.22
CA SER A 98 -8.38 -4.89 -3.49
C SER A 98 -8.84 -3.97 -4.62
N ALA A 99 -8.06 -3.88 -5.70
CA ALA A 99 -8.45 -3.11 -6.89
C ALA A 99 -9.70 -3.67 -7.59
N VAL A 100 -10.00 -4.95 -7.36
CA VAL A 100 -11.13 -5.66 -7.96
C VAL A 100 -12.35 -5.64 -7.03
N ASP A 101 -12.14 -5.99 -5.75
CA ASP A 101 -13.23 -6.19 -4.79
C ASP A 101 -13.65 -4.87 -4.11
N GLY A 102 -12.75 -3.87 -4.08
CA GLY A 102 -13.04 -2.56 -3.49
C GLY A 102 -13.18 -2.57 -1.97
N VAL A 103 -14.20 -1.87 -1.47
CA VAL A 103 -14.53 -1.81 -0.05
C VAL A 103 -15.43 -2.96 0.33
N GLU A 104 -14.92 -3.88 1.16
CA GLU A 104 -15.63 -5.03 1.68
C GLU A 104 -16.21 -4.75 3.08
N PRO A 105 -17.18 -5.52 3.59
CA PRO A 105 -17.74 -5.35 4.94
C PRO A 105 -16.68 -5.38 6.06
N GLN A 106 -15.63 -6.16 5.87
CA GLN A 106 -14.49 -6.21 6.80
C GLN A 106 -13.70 -4.90 6.79
N SER A 107 -13.62 -4.24 5.63
CA SER A 107 -12.99 -2.93 5.49
C SER A 107 -13.72 -1.87 6.33
N GLU A 108 -15.06 -1.87 6.29
CA GLU A 108 -15.87 -0.94 7.10
C GLU A 108 -15.64 -1.16 8.60
N THR A 109 -15.64 -2.41 9.05
CA THR A 109 -15.43 -2.74 10.47
C THR A 109 -14.08 -2.26 10.96
N ASN A 110 -13.01 -2.57 10.23
CA ASN A 110 -11.66 -2.17 10.59
C ASN A 110 -11.43 -0.66 10.48
N TRP A 111 -12.09 -0.01 9.51
CA TRP A 111 -12.06 1.44 9.35
C TRP A 111 -12.64 2.15 10.56
N ARG A 112 -13.83 1.72 11.03
CA ARG A 112 -14.47 2.27 12.25
C ARG A 112 -13.63 2.06 13.50
N LEU A 113 -12.96 0.91 13.62
CA LEU A 113 -12.03 0.68 14.72
C LEU A 113 -10.86 1.67 14.68
N ALA A 114 -10.28 1.91 13.51
CA ALA A 114 -9.22 2.90 13.36
C ALA A 114 -9.68 4.33 13.68
N ASP A 115 -10.94 4.69 13.36
CA ASP A 115 -11.55 5.96 13.77
C ASP A 115 -11.62 6.11 15.27
N ASN A 116 -12.04 5.06 15.99
CA ASN A 116 -12.13 5.08 17.44
C ASN A 116 -10.78 5.37 18.12
N TYR A 117 -9.68 4.90 17.52
CA TYR A 117 -8.32 5.15 18.01
C TYR A 117 -7.67 6.38 17.38
N ARG A 118 -8.36 7.08 16.45
CA ARG A 118 -7.86 8.25 15.73
C ARG A 118 -6.52 8.00 15.03
N VAL A 119 -6.31 6.80 14.51
CA VAL A 119 -5.09 6.44 13.79
C VAL A 119 -5.13 7.04 12.38
N PRO A 120 -4.17 7.90 12.00
CA PRO A 120 -4.07 8.40 10.64
C PRO A 120 -3.77 7.23 9.68
N ARG A 121 -4.24 7.35 8.43
CA ARG A 121 -4.15 6.22 7.49
C ARG A 121 -3.88 6.65 6.06
N ILE A 122 -3.19 5.77 5.35
CA ILE A 122 -3.02 5.83 3.89
C ILE A 122 -3.72 4.61 3.30
N GLY A 123 -4.59 4.82 2.30
CA GLY A 123 -5.17 3.75 1.52
C GLY A 123 -4.17 3.22 0.50
N PHE A 124 -4.01 1.91 0.42
CA PHE A 124 -3.18 1.24 -0.57
C PHE A 124 -4.03 0.27 -1.38
N VAL A 125 -4.22 0.56 -2.66
CA VAL A 125 -4.99 -0.28 -3.58
C VAL A 125 -4.05 -1.29 -4.22
N ASN A 126 -4.25 -2.56 -3.90
CA ASN A 126 -3.42 -3.68 -4.31
C ASN A 126 -4.11 -4.54 -5.37
N LYS A 127 -3.38 -5.41 -6.04
CA LYS A 127 -3.86 -6.30 -7.12
C LYS A 127 -4.30 -5.53 -8.38
N MET A 128 -3.56 -4.48 -8.73
CA MET A 128 -3.82 -3.70 -9.94
C MET A 128 -3.58 -4.47 -11.24
N ASP A 129 -2.86 -5.58 -11.15
CA ASP A 129 -2.54 -6.55 -12.20
C ASP A 129 -3.69 -7.52 -12.51
N ARG A 130 -4.75 -7.52 -11.74
CA ARG A 130 -5.86 -8.47 -11.91
C ARG A 130 -6.95 -7.91 -12.81
N GLN A 131 -7.61 -8.82 -13.55
CA GLN A 131 -8.76 -8.48 -14.38
C GLN A 131 -9.88 -7.84 -13.56
N GLY A 132 -10.42 -6.73 -14.02
CA GLY A 132 -11.44 -5.94 -13.34
C GLY A 132 -10.86 -4.95 -12.31
N ALA A 133 -9.55 -4.78 -12.24
CA ALA A 133 -8.90 -3.81 -11.36
C ALA A 133 -9.26 -2.38 -11.78
N ASN A 134 -9.71 -1.55 -10.82
CA ASN A 134 -10.01 -0.14 -11.07
C ASN A 134 -9.71 0.71 -9.83
N PHE A 135 -8.61 1.43 -9.88
CA PHE A 135 -8.14 2.27 -8.77
C PHE A 135 -9.12 3.41 -8.42
N LEU A 136 -9.59 4.13 -9.42
CA LEU A 136 -10.46 5.29 -9.21
C LEU A 136 -11.81 4.89 -8.63
N ASN A 137 -12.37 3.76 -9.08
CA ASN A 137 -13.60 3.22 -8.51
C ASN A 137 -13.43 2.87 -7.02
N VAL A 138 -12.31 2.25 -6.65
CA VAL A 138 -12.01 1.96 -5.24
C VAL A 138 -11.87 3.25 -4.43
N SER A 139 -11.19 4.28 -4.96
CA SER A 139 -11.06 5.58 -4.31
C SER A 139 -12.43 6.24 -4.06
N ILE A 140 -13.35 6.15 -5.02
CA ILE A 140 -14.73 6.63 -4.86
C ILE A 140 -15.46 5.84 -3.77
N GLN A 141 -15.36 4.51 -3.77
CA GLN A 141 -15.98 3.67 -2.74
C GLN A 141 -15.45 4.00 -1.34
N VAL A 142 -14.14 4.22 -1.18
CA VAL A 142 -13.54 4.62 0.10
C VAL A 142 -14.13 5.95 0.58
N ARG A 143 -14.34 6.90 -0.33
CA ARG A 143 -14.94 8.20 -0.03
C ARG A 143 -16.41 8.08 0.37
N GLU A 144 -17.19 7.34 -0.41
CA GLU A 144 -18.64 7.26 -0.24
C GLU A 144 -19.07 6.30 0.88
N MET A 145 -18.53 5.06 0.88
CA MET A 145 -18.93 4.02 1.82
C MET A 145 -18.30 4.22 3.20
N LEU A 146 -17.03 4.64 3.26
CA LEU A 146 -16.32 4.88 4.52
C LEU A 146 -16.46 6.33 5.00
N LYS A 147 -17.15 7.20 4.25
CA LYS A 147 -17.39 8.62 4.58
C LYS A 147 -16.11 9.36 4.92
N SER A 148 -15.07 9.12 4.13
CA SER A 148 -13.75 9.70 4.34
C SER A 148 -13.47 10.83 3.35
N ASN A 149 -12.56 11.74 3.69
CA ASN A 149 -12.00 12.72 2.76
C ASN A 149 -10.77 12.14 2.05
N ALA A 150 -10.91 10.94 1.47
CA ALA A 150 -9.82 10.28 0.76
C ALA A 150 -9.60 10.96 -0.59
N VAL A 151 -8.36 11.33 -0.88
CA VAL A 151 -7.93 11.85 -2.17
C VAL A 151 -6.77 11.03 -2.71
N PRO A 152 -6.70 10.77 -4.03
CA PRO A 152 -5.57 10.11 -4.64
C PRO A 152 -4.28 10.91 -4.43
N ILE A 153 -3.19 10.23 -4.04
CA ILE A 153 -1.82 10.77 -4.04
C ILE A 153 -1.01 10.27 -5.22
N VAL A 154 -1.49 9.23 -5.87
CA VAL A 154 -0.94 8.67 -7.11
C VAL A 154 -2.08 8.29 -8.06
N LEU A 155 -1.80 8.27 -9.36
CA LEU A 155 -2.67 7.67 -10.38
C LEU A 155 -1.92 6.52 -11.04
N ASN A 156 -2.63 5.46 -11.41
CA ASN A 156 -2.05 4.31 -12.10
C ASN A 156 -1.81 4.60 -13.58
N ILE A 157 -0.71 4.08 -14.12
CA ILE A 157 -0.41 4.07 -15.57
C ILE A 157 -0.71 2.66 -16.06
N GLY A 158 -1.82 2.53 -16.78
CA GLY A 158 -2.37 1.26 -17.20
C GLY A 158 -3.15 0.55 -16.08
N GLU A 159 -3.89 -0.47 -16.46
CA GLU A 159 -4.70 -1.32 -15.58
C GLU A 159 -4.53 -2.77 -16.01
N GLU A 160 -4.80 -3.72 -15.12
CA GLU A 160 -4.70 -5.15 -15.40
C GLU A 160 -3.31 -5.54 -15.93
N GLU A 161 -3.25 -6.23 -17.07
CA GLU A 161 -1.99 -6.64 -17.71
C GLU A 161 -1.14 -5.45 -18.22
N ASP A 162 -1.76 -4.30 -18.44
CA ASP A 162 -1.09 -3.07 -18.87
C ASP A 162 -0.60 -2.19 -17.70
N PHE A 163 -0.82 -2.61 -16.46
CA PHE A 163 -0.35 -1.87 -15.28
C PHE A 163 1.18 -1.90 -15.20
N LYS A 164 1.82 -0.74 -15.39
CA LYS A 164 3.29 -0.63 -15.47
C LYS A 164 3.90 0.45 -14.59
N GLY A 165 3.10 1.34 -14.04
CA GLY A 165 3.63 2.45 -13.27
C GLY A 165 2.58 3.32 -12.63
N ILE A 166 3.03 4.45 -12.10
CA ILE A 166 2.17 5.46 -11.47
C ILE A 166 2.59 6.87 -11.90
N VAL A 167 1.67 7.81 -11.77
CA VAL A 167 1.97 9.24 -11.70
C VAL A 167 1.85 9.67 -10.24
N ASP A 168 2.94 10.14 -9.66
CA ASP A 168 2.99 10.74 -8.34
C ASP A 168 2.46 12.17 -8.42
N LEU A 169 1.32 12.44 -7.80
CA LEU A 169 0.67 13.74 -7.80
C LEU A 169 1.35 14.76 -6.87
N VAL A 170 2.15 14.31 -5.92
CA VAL A 170 2.92 15.19 -5.03
C VAL A 170 4.10 15.79 -5.76
N THR A 171 4.92 14.94 -6.39
CA THR A 171 6.11 15.37 -7.13
C THR A 171 5.81 15.74 -8.58
N ASN A 172 4.64 15.39 -9.10
CA ASN A 172 4.20 15.56 -10.48
C ASN A 172 5.14 14.86 -11.49
N LYS A 173 5.48 13.61 -11.18
CA LYS A 173 6.37 12.76 -11.97
C LYS A 173 5.70 11.43 -12.28
N ALA A 174 5.93 10.90 -13.46
CA ALA A 174 5.54 9.54 -13.81
C ALA A 174 6.70 8.58 -13.57
N ILE A 175 6.39 7.42 -12.98
CA ILE A 175 7.36 6.40 -12.59
C ILE A 175 6.91 5.08 -13.19
N VAL A 176 7.80 4.41 -13.91
CA VAL A 176 7.58 3.09 -14.51
C VAL A 176 8.63 2.13 -13.97
N TRP A 177 8.18 0.99 -13.44
CA TRP A 177 9.08 -0.03 -12.88
C TRP A 177 9.52 -1.05 -13.93
N HIS A 178 10.73 -1.58 -13.72
CA HIS A 178 11.27 -2.66 -14.53
C HIS A 178 10.88 -4.02 -13.90
N GLU A 179 10.14 -4.83 -14.64
CA GLU A 179 9.70 -6.16 -14.19
C GLU A 179 10.86 -7.16 -14.02
N GLU A 180 11.89 -7.03 -14.85
CA GLU A 180 13.05 -7.95 -14.90
C GLU A 180 13.77 -8.10 -13.56
N ASN A 181 13.69 -7.10 -12.69
CA ASN A 181 14.30 -7.08 -11.36
C ASN A 181 13.28 -6.90 -10.23
N PHE A 182 12.08 -7.40 -10.44
CA PHE A 182 10.98 -7.35 -9.47
C PHE A 182 10.61 -5.91 -9.03
N GLY A 183 10.77 -4.93 -9.90
CA GLY A 183 10.46 -3.53 -9.60
C GLY A 183 11.47 -2.84 -8.67
N SER A 184 12.67 -3.40 -8.48
CA SER A 184 13.72 -2.77 -7.68
C SER A 184 14.31 -1.53 -8.33
N THR A 185 14.17 -1.39 -9.64
CA THR A 185 14.56 -0.20 -10.39
C THR A 185 13.39 0.38 -11.16
N PHE A 186 13.43 1.65 -11.41
CA PHE A 186 12.38 2.40 -12.09
C PHE A 186 12.99 3.53 -12.93
N ASP A 187 12.23 3.98 -13.92
CA ASP A 187 12.54 5.18 -14.69
C ASP A 187 11.53 6.28 -14.38
N GLU A 188 12.01 7.51 -14.28
CA GLU A 188 11.18 8.70 -14.36
C GLU A 188 10.91 9.01 -15.84
N VAL A 189 9.66 9.00 -16.23
CA VAL A 189 9.21 9.24 -17.61
C VAL A 189 8.30 10.47 -17.69
N PRO A 190 8.13 11.09 -18.85
CA PRO A 190 7.10 12.11 -19.03
C PRO A 190 5.71 11.57 -18.72
N ILE A 191 4.85 12.41 -18.15
CA ILE A 191 3.44 12.04 -17.89
C ILE A 191 2.79 11.76 -19.27
N PRO A 192 2.10 10.61 -19.43
CA PRO A 192 1.39 10.28 -20.66
C PRO A 192 0.41 11.39 -21.06
N GLU A 193 0.35 11.72 -22.33
CA GLU A 193 -0.46 12.84 -22.83
C GLU A 193 -1.95 12.67 -22.52
N ASP A 194 -2.44 11.45 -22.57
CA ASP A 194 -3.84 11.07 -22.26
C ASP A 194 -4.17 11.20 -20.77
N MET A 195 -3.18 11.26 -19.89
CA MET A 195 -3.36 11.39 -18.44
C MET A 195 -3.24 12.84 -17.94
N ILE A 196 -2.74 13.78 -18.73
CA ILE A 196 -2.44 15.15 -18.29
C ILE A 196 -3.66 15.80 -17.65
N ALA A 197 -4.84 15.71 -18.26
CA ALA A 197 -6.06 16.31 -17.73
C ALA A 197 -6.49 15.71 -16.39
N ASP A 198 -6.38 14.40 -16.22
CA ASP A 198 -6.70 13.71 -14.96
C ASP A 198 -5.67 14.06 -13.88
N VAL A 199 -4.39 14.11 -14.24
CA VAL A 199 -3.32 14.51 -13.31
C VAL A 199 -3.55 15.93 -12.80
N GLU A 200 -3.86 16.88 -13.66
CA GLU A 200 -4.19 18.25 -13.26
C GLU A 200 -5.39 18.32 -12.32
N LYS A 201 -6.46 17.60 -12.65
CA LYS A 201 -7.69 17.53 -11.85
C LYS A 201 -7.40 16.97 -10.45
N TYR A 202 -6.85 15.75 -10.37
CA TYR A 202 -6.63 15.08 -9.09
C TYR A 202 -5.53 15.74 -8.25
N ARG A 203 -4.53 16.37 -8.89
CA ARG A 203 -3.56 17.19 -8.18
C ARG A 203 -4.22 18.43 -7.55
N ALA A 204 -5.14 19.07 -8.23
CA ALA A 204 -5.89 20.21 -7.68
C ALA A 204 -6.73 19.77 -6.48
N GLU A 205 -7.45 18.63 -6.58
CA GLU A 205 -8.21 18.04 -5.45
C GLU A 205 -7.29 17.72 -4.26
N LEU A 206 -6.09 17.18 -4.52
CA LEU A 206 -5.11 16.87 -3.48
C LEU A 206 -4.65 18.15 -2.74
N ILE A 207 -4.31 19.19 -3.50
CA ILE A 207 -3.85 20.46 -2.93
C ILE A 207 -4.96 21.11 -2.08
N GLU A 208 -6.20 21.09 -2.56
CA GLU A 208 -7.36 21.62 -1.83
C GLU A 208 -7.57 20.86 -0.51
N ALA A 209 -7.54 19.52 -0.56
CA ALA A 209 -7.74 18.69 0.63
C ALA A 209 -6.64 18.84 1.71
N VAL A 210 -5.44 19.26 1.33
CA VAL A 210 -4.33 19.50 2.28
C VAL A 210 -4.33 20.95 2.79
N ALA A 211 -4.99 21.87 2.09
CA ALA A 211 -5.06 23.28 2.47
C ALA A 211 -6.17 23.58 3.52
N GLU A 212 -7.15 22.68 3.68
CA GLU A 212 -8.20 22.73 4.71
C GLU A 212 -7.66 22.25 6.07
#